data_415e655af197b2bacbd5708eb607f4c6
#
_entry.id   415e655af197b2bacbd5708eb607f4c6
#
_cell.length_a   1.000
_cell.length_b   1.000
_cell.length_c   1.000
_cell.angle_alpha   90.00
_cell.angle_beta   90.00
_cell.angle_gamma   90.00
#
_symmetry.space_group_name_H-M   'P 1'
#
loop_
_entity.id
_entity.type
_entity.pdbx_description
1 polymer ?
#
loop_
_entity_poly.entity_id
_entity_poly.type
_entity_poly.pdbx_seq_one_letter_code
_entity_poly.pdbx_strand_id
1 'polypeptide(L)'
;MSFSDLKKKSSLGSLTSKLVQEVEKMNSSSGSTDERLWRPEVDKAGNGFAVIRFLPTPLGEELPWAKVYTHAFQGSGGWFIDNCLTTLNQNCPVCEANRELWNTGSKANQDIVRDRKRKLSYYSNIYVVQDKTHPENE
;
A
#
# COMPACT_ATOMS: atom_id res chain seq x y z
N MET A 1 -34.65 22.25 -19.56
CA MET A 1 -34.34 20.84 -19.41
C MET A 1 -35.66 20.08 -19.33
N SER A 2 -35.92 19.19 -20.28
CA SER A 2 -37.16 18.43 -20.33
C SER A 2 -37.08 17.23 -19.40
N PHE A 3 -38.22 16.81 -18.82
CA PHE A 3 -38.32 15.62 -17.97
C PHE A 3 -37.91 14.32 -18.69
N SER A 4 -37.97 14.29 -20.03
CA SER A 4 -37.47 13.23 -20.88
C SER A 4 -35.95 13.12 -20.91
N ASP A 5 -35.24 14.23 -20.70
CA ASP A 5 -33.74 14.26 -20.65
C ASP A 5 -33.22 13.75 -19.31
N LEU A 6 -33.98 13.93 -18.23
CA LEU A 6 -33.69 13.37 -16.92
C LEU A 6 -33.91 11.84 -16.90
N LYS A 7 -34.91 11.32 -17.61
CA LYS A 7 -35.12 9.88 -17.76
C LYS A 7 -34.07 9.19 -18.57
N LYS A 8 -33.46 9.83 -19.56
CA LYS A 8 -32.34 9.29 -20.36
C LYS A 8 -31.02 9.24 -19.57
N LYS A 9 -30.81 10.14 -18.59
CA LYS A 9 -29.62 10.16 -17.73
C LYS A 9 -29.64 9.12 -16.61
N SER A 10 -30.78 8.58 -16.26
CA SER A 10 -30.94 7.58 -15.21
C SER A 10 -31.47 6.25 -15.77
N SER A 11 -30.77 5.65 -16.75
CA SER A 11 -31.02 4.24 -16.98
C SER A 11 -30.45 3.48 -15.78
N LEU A 12 -31.34 3.03 -14.91
CA LEU A 12 -31.03 2.26 -13.70
C LEU A 12 -30.05 1.12 -14.03
N GLY A 13 -30.15 0.52 -15.22
CA GLY A 13 -29.25 -0.52 -15.71
C GLY A 13 -27.81 -0.07 -15.94
N SER A 14 -27.57 1.17 -16.41
CA SER A 14 -26.19 1.65 -16.60
C SER A 14 -25.50 2.04 -15.28
N LEU A 15 -26.28 2.53 -14.32
CA LEU A 15 -25.80 2.82 -12.97
C LEU A 15 -25.51 1.53 -12.21
N THR A 16 -26.38 0.52 -12.32
CA THR A 16 -26.18 -0.79 -11.71
C THR A 16 -24.95 -1.47 -12.28
N SER A 17 -24.74 -1.44 -13.60
CA SER A 17 -23.55 -2.02 -14.23
C SER A 17 -22.26 -1.32 -13.80
N LYS A 18 -22.28 0.00 -13.66
CA LYS A 18 -21.13 0.76 -13.13
C LYS A 18 -20.84 0.45 -11.67
N LEU A 19 -21.90 0.34 -10.84
CA LEU A 19 -21.75 -0.05 -9.44
C LEU A 19 -21.20 -1.47 -9.29
N VAL A 20 -21.68 -2.42 -10.11
CA VAL A 20 -21.15 -3.79 -10.11
C VAL A 20 -19.68 -3.80 -10.51
N GLN A 21 -19.29 -3.06 -11.57
CA GLN A 21 -17.88 -2.94 -11.96
C GLN A 21 -17.00 -2.30 -10.88
N GLU A 22 -17.51 -1.28 -10.17
CA GLU A 22 -16.76 -0.67 -9.05
C GLU A 22 -16.63 -1.62 -7.86
N VAL A 23 -17.70 -2.37 -7.53
CA VAL A 23 -17.66 -3.40 -6.47
C VAL A 23 -16.72 -4.54 -6.85
N GLU A 24 -16.73 -4.98 -8.11
CA GLU A 24 -15.78 -5.99 -8.61
C GLU A 24 -14.34 -5.50 -8.54
N LYS A 25 -14.05 -4.24 -8.89
CA LYS A 25 -12.73 -3.62 -8.71
C LYS A 25 -12.32 -3.54 -7.24
N MET A 26 -13.25 -3.19 -6.35
CA MET A 26 -12.98 -3.15 -4.90
C MET A 26 -12.73 -4.55 -4.33
N ASN A 27 -13.45 -5.57 -4.80
CA ASN A 27 -13.25 -6.96 -4.40
C ASN A 27 -12.00 -7.59 -5.01
N SER A 28 -11.61 -7.20 -6.23
CA SER A 28 -10.36 -7.65 -6.85
C SER A 28 -9.12 -6.97 -6.24
N SER A 29 -9.27 -5.81 -5.59
CA SER A 29 -8.16 -5.14 -4.91
C SER A 29 -7.80 -5.75 -3.55
N SER A 30 -8.63 -6.63 -2.99
CA SER A 30 -8.32 -7.36 -1.74
C SER A 30 -7.38 -8.54 -2.02
N GLY A 31 -6.13 -8.25 -2.37
CA GLY A 31 -5.10 -9.25 -2.62
C GLY A 31 -4.29 -9.02 -3.90
N SER A 32 -4.63 -8.00 -4.67
CA SER A 32 -3.83 -7.60 -5.83
C SER A 32 -2.47 -7.10 -5.35
N THR A 33 -1.43 -7.88 -5.59
CA THR A 33 -0.06 -7.40 -5.52
C THR A 33 0.06 -6.23 -6.50
N ASP A 34 0.49 -5.06 -6.04
CA ASP A 34 0.69 -3.90 -6.90
C ASP A 34 1.79 -4.25 -7.92
N GLU A 35 1.43 -4.41 -9.18
CA GLU A 35 2.35 -4.80 -10.29
C GLU A 35 3.50 -3.80 -10.49
N ARG A 36 3.37 -2.58 -9.95
CA ARG A 36 4.44 -1.58 -9.97
C ARG A 36 5.54 -1.88 -8.95
N LEU A 37 5.26 -2.74 -7.96
CA LEU A 37 6.20 -3.09 -6.90
C LEU A 37 6.88 -4.41 -7.22
N TRP A 38 8.05 -4.31 -7.86
CA TRP A 38 8.89 -5.47 -8.09
C TRP A 38 9.63 -5.89 -6.81
N ARG A 39 9.69 -7.19 -6.58
CA ARG A 39 10.52 -7.82 -5.54
C ARG A 39 11.10 -9.11 -6.11
N PRO A 40 12.38 -9.43 -5.81
CA PRO A 40 12.93 -10.72 -6.22
C PRO A 40 12.16 -11.85 -5.53
N GLU A 41 11.79 -12.86 -6.29
CA GLU A 41 11.25 -14.08 -5.70
C GLU A 41 12.39 -14.87 -5.07
N VAL A 42 12.11 -15.47 -3.92
CA VAL A 42 13.08 -16.26 -3.16
C VAL A 42 12.58 -17.68 -3.00
N ASP A 43 13.51 -18.64 -3.00
CA ASP A 43 13.22 -20.03 -2.74
C ASP A 43 12.86 -20.28 -1.26
N LYS A 44 12.53 -21.53 -0.92
CA LYS A 44 12.20 -21.92 0.46
C LYS A 44 13.35 -21.70 1.46
N ALA A 45 14.57 -21.58 1.00
CA ALA A 45 15.75 -21.28 1.80
C ALA A 45 16.04 -19.76 1.91
N GLY A 46 15.24 -18.93 1.23
CA GLY A 46 15.37 -17.46 1.24
C GLY A 46 16.38 -16.93 0.21
N ASN A 47 16.82 -17.77 -0.77
CA ASN A 47 17.76 -17.34 -1.80
C ASN A 47 17.01 -16.91 -3.05
N GLY A 48 17.39 -15.78 -3.62
CA GLY A 48 16.89 -15.27 -4.88
C GLY A 48 18.02 -14.61 -5.67
N PHE A 49 17.83 -14.50 -6.99
CA PHE A 49 18.79 -13.84 -7.88
C PHE A 49 18.06 -13.04 -8.94
N ALA A 50 18.43 -11.77 -9.03
CA ALA A 50 18.02 -10.90 -10.13
C ALA A 50 19.12 -9.87 -10.40
N VAL A 51 19.17 -9.35 -11.60
CA VAL A 51 20.05 -8.23 -11.99
C VAL A 51 19.18 -7.02 -12.21
N ILE A 52 19.42 -5.97 -11.47
CA ILE A 52 18.68 -4.71 -11.54
C ILE A 52 19.62 -3.54 -11.78
N ARG A 53 19.08 -2.46 -12.33
CA ARG A 53 19.76 -1.17 -12.44
C ARG A 53 18.91 -0.12 -11.73
N PHE A 54 19.49 0.58 -10.78
CA PHE A 54 18.85 1.75 -10.20
C PHE A 54 18.80 2.87 -11.23
N LEU A 55 17.62 3.47 -11.38
CA LEU A 55 17.43 4.62 -12.24
C LEU A 55 17.88 5.90 -11.55
N PRO A 56 18.29 6.92 -12.32
CA PRO A 56 18.65 8.21 -11.76
C PRO A 56 17.47 8.84 -11.02
N THR A 57 17.79 9.77 -10.13
CA THR A 57 16.78 10.54 -9.39
C THR A 57 15.79 11.23 -10.32
N PRO A 58 14.47 11.10 -10.07
CA PRO A 58 13.46 11.82 -10.83
C PRO A 58 13.65 13.34 -10.74
N LEU A 59 13.18 14.06 -11.76
CA LEU A 59 13.22 15.52 -11.77
C LEU A 59 12.43 16.10 -10.58
N GLY A 60 13.08 16.94 -9.79
CA GLY A 60 12.50 17.57 -8.61
C GLY A 60 12.72 16.81 -7.29
N GLU A 61 13.36 15.63 -7.35
CA GLU A 61 13.72 14.86 -6.16
C GLU A 61 15.22 14.99 -5.88
N GLU A 62 15.60 14.94 -4.61
CA GLU A 62 17.02 14.99 -4.21
C GLU A 62 17.67 13.61 -4.13
N LEU A 63 16.88 12.57 -3.87
CA LEU A 63 17.34 11.20 -3.63
C LEU A 63 16.68 10.21 -4.60
N PRO A 64 17.42 9.16 -5.03
CA PRO A 64 16.88 8.12 -5.92
C PRO A 64 15.96 7.12 -5.21
N TRP A 65 15.62 7.35 -3.95
CA TRP A 65 14.70 6.52 -3.17
C TRP A 65 13.72 7.37 -2.36
N ALA A 66 12.52 6.82 -2.15
CA ALA A 66 11.53 7.35 -1.25
C ALA A 66 11.49 6.54 0.06
N LYS A 67 11.41 7.23 1.17
CA LYS A 67 11.28 6.66 2.51
C LYS A 67 9.82 6.70 2.92
N VAL A 68 9.20 5.54 3.16
CA VAL A 68 7.79 5.42 3.49
C VAL A 68 7.61 4.66 4.80
N TYR A 69 6.81 5.22 5.69
CA TYR A 69 6.35 4.53 6.89
C TYR A 69 4.93 4.00 6.67
N THR A 70 4.68 2.77 7.09
CA THR A 70 3.37 2.13 7.00
C THR A 70 2.99 1.52 8.34
N HIS A 71 1.68 1.48 8.62
CA HIS A 71 1.10 0.68 9.68
C HIS A 71 0.41 -0.54 9.09
N ALA A 72 0.61 -1.71 9.69
CA ALA A 72 -0.09 -2.94 9.34
C ALA A 72 -0.31 -3.74 10.62
N PHE A 73 -1.55 -3.83 11.08
CA PHE A 73 -1.92 -4.56 12.30
C PHE A 73 -3.37 -5.02 12.28
N GLN A 74 -3.67 -6.01 13.11
CA GLN A 74 -5.04 -6.50 13.32
C GLN A 74 -5.75 -5.62 14.33
N GLY A 75 -6.86 -5.00 13.92
CA GLY A 75 -7.77 -4.25 14.78
C GLY A 75 -9.07 -5.01 15.02
N SER A 76 -9.98 -4.40 15.79
CA SER A 76 -11.32 -4.97 16.07
C SER A 76 -12.18 -5.09 14.79
N GLY A 77 -11.95 -4.26 13.80
CA GLY A 77 -12.65 -4.28 12.51
C GLY A 77 -11.93 -5.06 11.40
N GLY A 78 -10.86 -5.79 11.73
CA GLY A 78 -10.03 -6.50 10.75
C GLY A 78 -8.62 -5.92 10.59
N TRP A 79 -7.97 -6.20 9.47
CA TRP A 79 -6.66 -5.65 9.16
C TRP A 79 -6.74 -4.16 8.82
N PHE A 80 -5.92 -3.37 9.49
CA PHE A 80 -5.64 -1.99 9.14
C PHE A 80 -4.27 -1.93 8.46
N ILE A 81 -4.24 -1.52 7.21
CA ILE A 81 -3.00 -1.36 6.42
C ILE A 81 -3.09 0.00 5.74
N ASP A 82 -2.21 0.93 6.13
CA ASP A 82 -2.17 2.27 5.54
C ASP A 82 -0.81 2.93 5.74
N ASN A 83 -0.56 3.96 4.94
CA ASN A 83 0.63 4.79 5.08
C ASN A 83 0.56 5.63 6.36
N CYS A 84 1.66 5.67 7.07
CA CYS A 84 1.77 6.53 8.24
C CYS A 84 1.94 8.00 7.80
N LEU A 85 1.11 8.89 8.32
CA LEU A 85 1.13 10.32 8.00
C LEU A 85 2.46 11.01 8.35
N THR A 86 3.26 10.41 9.24
CA THR A 86 4.61 10.91 9.52
C THR A 86 5.56 10.81 8.32
N THR A 87 5.22 10.03 7.29
CA THR A 87 5.92 10.04 6.00
C THR A 87 5.88 11.44 5.35
N LEU A 88 4.77 12.15 5.54
CA LEU A 88 4.54 13.51 5.03
C LEU A 88 4.78 14.59 6.09
N ASN A 89 5.48 14.27 7.18
CA ASN A 89 5.71 15.14 8.33
C ASN A 89 4.40 15.64 9.00
N GLN A 90 3.32 14.86 8.91
CA GLN A 90 2.04 15.12 9.54
C GLN A 90 1.84 14.26 10.78
N ASN A 91 0.99 14.72 11.69
CA ASN A 91 0.62 13.95 12.88
C ASN A 91 -0.18 12.71 12.48
N CYS A 92 0.24 11.56 12.98
CA CYS A 92 -0.43 10.29 12.73
C CYS A 92 -1.18 9.84 13.99
N PRO A 93 -2.51 9.67 13.94
CA PRO A 93 -3.30 9.29 15.12
C PRO A 93 -2.91 7.92 15.69
N VAL A 94 -2.49 6.97 14.82
CA VAL A 94 -2.00 5.67 15.29
C VAL A 94 -0.70 5.81 16.09
N CYS A 95 0.22 6.66 15.62
CA CYS A 95 1.47 6.93 16.35
C CYS A 95 1.21 7.62 17.68
N GLU A 96 0.24 8.53 17.74
CA GLU A 96 -0.13 9.24 18.98
C GLU A 96 -0.76 8.28 19.99
N ALA A 97 -1.74 7.48 19.58
CA ALA A 97 -2.34 6.46 20.43
C ALA A 97 -1.31 5.44 20.95
N ASN A 98 -0.38 5.01 20.08
CA ASN A 98 0.71 4.13 20.49
C ASN A 98 1.64 4.78 21.52
N ARG A 99 1.92 6.08 21.40
CA ARG A 99 2.72 6.82 22.39
C ARG A 99 2.02 6.88 23.75
N GLU A 100 0.72 7.15 23.76
CA GLU A 100 -0.07 7.16 25.00
C GLU A 100 -0.08 5.79 25.68
N LEU A 101 -0.34 4.71 24.91
CA LEU A 101 -0.30 3.35 25.43
C LEU A 101 1.07 2.97 25.99
N TRP A 102 2.15 3.35 25.29
CA TRP A 102 3.51 3.09 25.75
C TRP A 102 3.81 3.77 27.07
N ASN A 103 3.38 5.01 27.23
CA ASN A 103 3.61 5.81 28.42
C ASN A 103 2.84 5.32 29.67
N THR A 104 1.85 4.44 29.51
CA THR A 104 1.19 3.80 30.67
C THR A 104 2.12 2.88 31.46
N GLY A 105 3.25 2.45 30.88
CA GLY A 105 4.20 1.55 31.52
C GLY A 105 3.72 0.10 31.65
N SER A 106 2.48 -0.21 31.25
CA SER A 106 1.92 -1.57 31.27
C SER A 106 2.57 -2.43 30.19
N LYS A 107 3.06 -3.61 30.57
CA LYS A 107 3.65 -4.58 29.63
C LYS A 107 2.67 -4.99 28.53
N ALA A 108 1.40 -5.22 28.88
CA ALA A 108 0.35 -5.57 27.92
C ALA A 108 0.15 -4.46 26.86
N ASN A 109 0.12 -3.18 27.29
CA ASN A 109 0.01 -2.05 26.38
C ASN A 109 1.25 -1.90 25.49
N GLN A 110 2.43 -2.14 26.05
CA GLN A 110 3.68 -2.11 25.27
C GLN A 110 3.74 -3.20 24.21
N ASP A 111 3.20 -4.39 24.48
CA ASP A 111 3.13 -5.47 23.49
C ASP A 111 2.17 -5.11 22.34
N ILE A 112 1.02 -4.49 22.65
CA ILE A 112 0.11 -3.94 21.64
C ILE A 112 0.83 -2.91 20.74
N VAL A 113 1.60 -2.02 21.34
CA VAL A 113 2.35 -0.99 20.58
C VAL A 113 3.41 -1.60 19.68
N ARG A 114 4.09 -2.69 20.12
CA ARG A 114 5.07 -3.40 19.28
C ARG A 114 4.45 -3.96 18.02
N ASP A 115 3.22 -4.47 18.11
CA ASP A 115 2.50 -5.01 16.95
C ASP A 115 2.01 -3.90 16.01
N ARG A 116 1.65 -2.73 16.56
CA ARG A 116 1.09 -1.59 15.82
C ARG A 116 2.12 -0.57 15.36
N LYS A 117 3.39 -0.74 15.72
CA LYS A 117 4.43 0.22 15.35
C LYS A 117 4.54 0.35 13.83
N ARG A 118 4.85 1.56 13.39
CA ARG A 118 5.12 1.82 11.98
C ARG A 118 6.34 1.02 11.48
N LYS A 119 6.25 0.52 10.26
CA LYS A 119 7.35 -0.13 9.55
C LYS A 119 7.93 0.83 8.55
N LEU A 120 9.26 0.85 8.42
CA LEU A 120 9.98 1.65 7.44
C LEU A 120 10.25 0.80 6.20
N SER A 121 9.95 1.36 5.04
CA SER A 121 10.29 0.81 3.74
C SER A 121 10.96 1.87 2.88
N TYR A 122 11.85 1.43 1.99
CA TYR A 122 12.48 2.26 0.98
C TYR A 122 12.01 1.78 -0.39
N TYR A 123 11.64 2.72 -1.25
CA TYR A 123 11.24 2.47 -2.62
C TYR A 123 12.17 3.22 -3.55
N SER A 124 12.57 2.58 -4.63
CA SER A 124 13.41 3.18 -5.67
C SER A 124 12.92 2.74 -7.04
N ASN A 125 13.07 3.62 -8.02
CA ASN A 125 12.83 3.25 -9.40
C ASN A 125 13.99 2.40 -9.90
N ILE A 126 13.67 1.24 -10.45
CA ILE A 126 14.63 0.30 -10.99
C ILE A 126 14.26 -0.12 -12.41
N TYR A 127 15.25 -0.56 -13.15
CA TYR A 127 15.07 -1.33 -14.36
C TYR A 127 15.52 -2.77 -14.08
N VAL A 128 14.63 -3.74 -14.32
CA VAL A 128 14.94 -5.16 -14.17
C VAL A 128 15.69 -5.60 -15.45
N VAL A 129 16.94 -5.99 -15.29
CA VAL A 129 17.80 -6.43 -16.42
C VAL A 129 17.68 -7.94 -16.61
N GLN A 130 17.55 -8.68 -15.51
CA GLN A 130 17.38 -10.12 -15.55
C GLN A 130 16.60 -10.58 -14.30
N ASP A 131 15.53 -11.28 -14.54
CA ASP A 131 14.73 -11.96 -13.51
C ASP A 131 14.50 -13.40 -13.93
N LYS A 132 15.22 -14.35 -13.33
CA LYS A 132 15.14 -15.77 -13.71
C LYS A 132 13.78 -16.40 -13.40
N THR A 133 13.07 -15.87 -12.42
CA THR A 133 11.79 -16.41 -12.00
C THR A 133 10.65 -15.82 -12.81
N HIS A 134 10.77 -14.55 -13.18
CA HIS A 134 9.77 -13.79 -13.93
C HIS A 134 10.42 -13.06 -15.11
N PRO A 135 10.77 -13.79 -16.19
CA PRO A 135 11.39 -13.18 -17.39
C PRO A 135 10.52 -12.10 -18.05
N GLU A 136 9.21 -12.12 -17.80
CA GLU A 136 8.25 -11.10 -18.28
C GLU A 136 8.47 -9.71 -17.68
N ASN A 137 9.27 -9.59 -16.61
CA ASN A 137 9.62 -8.31 -15.98
C ASN A 137 10.86 -7.64 -16.58
N GLU A 138 11.54 -8.29 -17.52
CA GLU A 138 12.78 -7.81 -18.18
C GLU A 138 12.54 -6.70 -19.21
#